data_6a9809ef07204a97297afb01d8efe261
#
_entry.id   6a9809ef07204a97297afb01d8efe261
#
_cell.length_a   1.000
_cell.length_b   1.000
_cell.length_c   1.000
_cell.angle_alpha   90.00
_cell.angle_beta   90.00
_cell.angle_gamma   90.00
#
_symmetry.space_group_name_H-M   'P 1'
#
loop_
_entity.id
_entity.type
_entity.pdbx_description
1 polymer ?
#
loop_
_entity_poly.entity_id
_entity_poly.type
_entity_poly.pdbx_seq_one_letter_code
_entity_poly.pdbx_strand_id
1 'polypeptide(L)'
;MICKRLRPGKDKNMASKGVITVTGRKKLCMAHAGDGSLPKIAKMVWGDGGVNEQGVPKATTGKEVGRYNKLLEKAVEGHSYVNEEKTTCRYKATLEKGELTGKEISEMGLLDADGDLIAYRTFTRKGKDEDIPQEYDMDEIF
;
A
#
# COMPACT_ATOMS: atom_id res chain seq x y z
N MET A 1 -6.21 -19.57 -2.73
CA MET A 1 -6.44 -18.29 -2.06
C MET A 1 -6.26 -17.16 -3.04
N ILE A 2 -7.09 -16.18 -2.97
CA ILE A 2 -7.09 -15.05 -3.88
C ILE A 2 -6.97 -13.77 -3.08
N CYS A 3 -5.96 -12.95 -3.41
CA CYS A 3 -5.86 -11.62 -2.86
C CYS A 3 -6.91 -10.75 -3.53
N LYS A 4 -7.84 -10.27 -2.76
CA LYS A 4 -8.94 -9.50 -3.31
C LYS A 4 -8.55 -8.07 -3.56
N ARG A 5 -8.99 -7.58 -4.69
CA ARG A 5 -9.00 -6.15 -4.94
C ARG A 5 -10.19 -5.52 -4.23
N LEU A 6 -10.24 -4.22 -4.25
CA LEU A 6 -11.41 -3.50 -3.81
C LEU A 6 -12.63 -3.95 -4.62
N ARG A 7 -13.79 -3.97 -3.99
CA ARG A 7 -15.02 -4.45 -4.63
C ARG A 7 -15.47 -3.46 -5.70
N PRO A 8 -15.71 -3.92 -6.93
CA PRO A 8 -16.03 -3.02 -8.03
C PRO A 8 -17.22 -2.09 -7.74
N GLY A 9 -18.27 -2.62 -7.16
CA GLY A 9 -19.48 -1.81 -6.90
C GLY A 9 -19.28 -0.69 -5.90
N LYS A 10 -18.30 -0.80 -5.04
CA LYS A 10 -17.99 0.24 -4.05
C LYS A 10 -16.92 1.19 -4.53
N ASP A 11 -16.25 0.84 -5.60
CA ASP A 11 -15.06 1.53 -6.03
C ASP A 11 -15.22 2.39 -7.24
N LYS A 12 -16.39 2.45 -7.82
CA LYS A 12 -16.59 3.19 -9.07
C LYS A 12 -16.40 4.70 -8.95
N ASN A 13 -16.52 5.24 -7.74
CA ASN A 13 -16.20 6.64 -7.47
C ASN A 13 -14.93 6.78 -6.66
N MET A 14 -14.15 5.73 -6.62
CA MET A 14 -13.04 5.70 -5.72
C MET A 14 -11.93 6.60 -6.10
N ALA A 15 -11.49 7.30 -5.10
CA ALA A 15 -10.25 8.02 -5.15
C ALA A 15 -9.06 7.09 -5.00
N SER A 16 -9.25 5.79 -4.82
CA SER A 16 -8.13 4.88 -4.61
C SER A 16 -8.29 3.55 -5.32
N LYS A 17 -7.17 3.00 -5.76
CA LYS A 17 -7.06 1.69 -6.41
C LYS A 17 -5.98 0.90 -5.69
N GLY A 18 -6.33 -0.27 -5.18
CA GLY A 18 -5.40 -1.11 -4.43
C GLY A 18 -5.26 -2.50 -5.03
N VAL A 19 -4.07 -3.06 -4.93
CA VAL A 19 -3.76 -4.39 -5.47
C VAL A 19 -2.63 -5.03 -4.69
N ILE A 20 -2.65 -6.36 -4.57
CA ILE A 20 -1.47 -7.12 -4.17
C ILE A 20 -0.67 -7.39 -5.43
N THR A 21 0.63 -7.13 -5.38
CA THR A 21 1.48 -7.22 -6.56
C THR A 21 1.71 -8.67 -6.99
N VAL A 22 2.13 -8.84 -8.23
CA VAL A 22 2.55 -10.15 -8.72
C VAL A 22 3.67 -10.73 -7.85
N THR A 23 4.63 -9.89 -7.43
CA THR A 23 5.71 -10.31 -6.54
C THR A 23 5.17 -10.84 -5.21
N GLY A 24 4.20 -10.14 -4.61
CA GLY A 24 3.57 -10.61 -3.37
C GLY A 24 2.83 -11.92 -3.55
N ARG A 25 2.09 -12.08 -4.63
CA ARG A 25 1.37 -13.32 -4.93
C ARG A 25 2.32 -14.47 -5.23
N LYS A 26 3.42 -14.19 -5.92
CA LYS A 26 4.46 -15.19 -6.19
C LYS A 26 5.04 -15.74 -4.90
N LYS A 27 5.42 -14.85 -3.98
CA LYS A 27 5.99 -15.26 -2.68
C LYS A 27 5.01 -16.11 -1.90
N LEU A 28 3.74 -15.73 -1.89
CA LEU A 28 2.70 -16.48 -1.21
C LEU A 28 2.52 -17.87 -1.83
N CYS A 29 2.48 -17.94 -3.14
CA CYS A 29 2.35 -19.20 -3.88
C CYS A 29 3.53 -20.13 -3.60
N MET A 30 4.73 -19.61 -3.64
CA MET A 30 5.94 -20.39 -3.36
C MET A 30 5.99 -20.86 -1.91
N ALA A 31 5.56 -20.03 -0.98
CA ALA A 31 5.51 -20.42 0.43
C ALA A 31 4.53 -21.58 0.65
N HIS A 32 3.36 -21.55 0.01
CA HIS A 32 2.40 -22.63 0.07
C HIS A 32 2.93 -23.92 -0.52
N ALA A 33 3.72 -23.82 -1.58
CA ALA A 33 4.32 -24.99 -2.24
C ALA A 33 5.50 -25.57 -1.45
N GLY A 34 5.96 -24.87 -0.41
CA GLY A 34 7.13 -25.32 0.36
C GLY A 34 8.45 -24.91 -0.27
N ASP A 35 8.43 -24.06 -1.31
CA ASP A 35 9.61 -23.64 -2.05
C ASP A 35 10.20 -22.32 -1.57
N GLY A 36 9.68 -21.77 -0.47
CA GLY A 36 10.17 -20.52 0.07
C GLY A 36 9.48 -20.17 1.38
N SER A 37 9.98 -19.15 2.06
CA SER A 37 9.36 -18.60 3.24
C SER A 37 8.70 -17.27 2.88
N LEU A 38 7.72 -16.86 3.69
CA LEU A 38 6.99 -15.62 3.46
C LEU A 38 7.49 -14.56 4.45
N PRO A 39 8.26 -13.56 3.97
CA PRO A 39 8.72 -12.50 4.85
C PRO A 39 7.55 -11.67 5.37
N LYS A 40 7.69 -11.14 6.57
CA LYS A 40 6.67 -10.26 7.13
C LYS A 40 6.67 -8.90 6.42
N ILE A 41 5.54 -8.21 6.47
CA ILE A 41 5.47 -6.81 6.05
C ILE A 41 6.27 -5.96 7.05
N ALA A 42 7.19 -5.16 6.55
CA ALA A 42 8.13 -4.42 7.38
C ALA A 42 8.01 -2.91 7.27
N LYS A 43 7.65 -2.38 6.10
CA LYS A 43 7.63 -0.95 5.85
C LYS A 43 6.41 -0.50 5.09
N MET A 44 6.02 0.75 5.31
CA MET A 44 5.07 1.46 4.47
C MET A 44 5.83 2.51 3.68
N VAL A 45 5.42 2.73 2.44
CA VAL A 45 6.09 3.65 1.53
C VAL A 45 5.08 4.59 0.91
N TRP A 46 5.53 5.81 0.61
CA TRP A 46 4.68 6.85 0.02
C TRP A 46 5.36 7.47 -1.19
N GLY A 47 4.52 7.98 -2.10
CA GLY A 47 5.00 8.69 -3.26
C GLY A 47 3.97 9.69 -3.78
N ASP A 48 4.33 10.43 -4.80
CA ASP A 48 3.48 11.45 -5.41
C ASP A 48 3.20 11.22 -6.89
N GLY A 49 3.50 10.04 -7.41
CA GLY A 49 3.29 9.68 -8.81
C GLY A 49 2.02 8.87 -9.08
N GLY A 50 1.09 8.80 -8.13
CA GLY A 50 -0.09 7.93 -8.22
C GLY A 50 -1.26 8.50 -9.01
N VAL A 51 -1.17 9.75 -9.48
CA VAL A 51 -2.25 10.39 -10.25
C VAL A 51 -1.74 10.82 -11.63
N ASN A 52 -2.66 10.94 -12.59
CA ASN A 52 -2.36 11.48 -13.91
C ASN A 52 -2.38 13.02 -13.87
N GLU A 53 -2.19 13.64 -15.03
CA GLU A 53 -2.17 15.11 -15.14
C GLU A 53 -3.47 15.77 -14.69
N GLN A 54 -4.59 15.05 -14.78
CA GLN A 54 -5.88 15.55 -14.35
C GLN A 54 -6.16 15.28 -12.88
N GLY A 55 -5.20 14.68 -12.14
CA GLY A 55 -5.38 14.38 -10.74
C GLY A 55 -6.18 13.09 -10.46
N VAL A 56 -6.41 12.29 -11.48
CA VAL A 56 -7.15 11.02 -11.33
C VAL A 56 -6.19 9.90 -10.95
N PRO A 57 -6.52 9.09 -9.94
CA PRO A 57 -5.65 7.97 -9.55
C PRO A 57 -5.40 7.01 -10.70
N LYS A 58 -4.14 6.65 -10.90
CA LYS A 58 -3.76 5.69 -11.93
C LYS A 58 -4.27 4.31 -11.57
N ALA A 59 -4.69 3.56 -12.57
CA ALA A 59 -5.08 2.17 -12.36
C ALA A 59 -3.88 1.33 -11.94
N THR A 60 -4.10 0.42 -11.00
CA THR A 60 -3.06 -0.51 -10.56
C THR A 60 -3.17 -1.81 -11.34
N THR A 61 -2.04 -2.36 -11.77
CA THR A 61 -1.98 -3.56 -12.60
C THR A 61 -1.60 -4.81 -11.82
N GLY A 62 -0.99 -4.64 -10.66
CA GLY A 62 -0.39 -5.74 -9.91
C GLY A 62 1.05 -6.03 -10.33
N LYS A 63 1.53 -5.43 -11.41
CA LYS A 63 2.89 -5.63 -11.91
C LYS A 63 3.87 -4.59 -11.40
N GLU A 64 3.40 -3.69 -10.56
CA GLU A 64 4.25 -2.65 -9.98
C GLU A 64 5.35 -3.29 -9.13
N VAL A 65 6.57 -2.82 -9.30
CA VAL A 65 7.72 -3.24 -8.50
C VAL A 65 8.19 -2.12 -7.56
N GLY A 66 7.62 -0.93 -7.69
CA GLY A 66 7.90 0.23 -6.86
C GLY A 66 6.85 1.30 -7.08
N ARG A 67 7.01 2.44 -6.42
CA ARG A 67 6.15 3.59 -6.63
C ARG A 67 6.55 4.30 -7.92
N TYR A 68 5.61 5.02 -8.51
CA TYR A 68 5.93 5.84 -9.68
C TYR A 68 6.90 6.95 -9.32
N ASN A 69 6.75 7.55 -8.13
CA ASN A 69 7.72 8.52 -7.65
C ASN A 69 7.84 8.44 -6.13
N LYS A 70 8.87 7.77 -5.66
CA LYS A 70 9.10 7.53 -4.24
C LYS A 70 9.44 8.81 -3.50
N LEU A 71 8.82 9.04 -2.35
CA LEU A 71 9.14 10.12 -1.44
C LEU A 71 9.74 9.65 -0.12
N LEU A 72 9.17 8.64 0.51
CA LEU A 72 9.58 8.20 1.84
C LEU A 72 9.21 6.74 2.11
N GLU A 73 10.03 6.05 2.89
CA GLU A 73 9.71 4.73 3.48
C GLU A 73 9.89 4.82 4.98
N LYS A 74 8.98 4.18 5.73
CA LYS A 74 9.08 4.09 7.19
C LYS A 74 8.70 2.68 7.64
N ALA A 75 9.24 2.24 8.76
CA ALA A 75 8.80 1.01 9.39
C ALA A 75 7.32 1.11 9.75
N VAL A 76 6.56 0.03 9.55
CA VAL A 76 5.18 -0.01 10.03
C VAL A 76 5.18 0.03 11.56
N GLU A 77 4.22 0.76 12.13
CA GLU A 77 4.12 0.90 13.59
C GLU A 77 3.49 -0.33 14.21
N GLY A 78 2.65 -1.02 13.45
CA GLY A 78 1.97 -2.21 13.93
C GLY A 78 0.96 -2.70 12.92
N HIS A 79 0.28 -3.77 13.29
CA HIS A 79 -0.80 -4.33 12.48
C HIS A 79 -1.90 -4.86 13.38
N SER A 80 -3.09 -5.00 12.79
CA SER A 80 -4.24 -5.62 13.46
C SER A 80 -5.07 -6.37 12.44
N TYR A 81 -5.79 -7.39 12.91
CA TYR A 81 -6.75 -8.09 12.07
C TYR A 81 -8.10 -7.41 12.21
N VAL A 82 -8.73 -7.11 11.08
CA VAL A 82 -10.00 -6.38 11.08
C VAL A 82 -11.23 -7.30 11.04
N ASN A 83 -11.01 -8.60 10.94
CA ASN A 83 -12.07 -9.59 10.99
C ASN A 83 -11.64 -10.80 11.84
N GLU A 84 -12.63 -11.56 12.29
CA GLU A 84 -12.37 -12.74 13.14
C GLU A 84 -11.63 -13.84 12.41
N GLU A 85 -11.88 -13.99 11.12
CA GLU A 85 -11.22 -15.00 10.28
C GLU A 85 -9.76 -14.69 10.01
N LYS A 86 -9.31 -13.48 10.35
CA LYS A 86 -7.93 -13.03 10.11
C LYS A 86 -7.52 -13.11 8.64
N THR A 87 -8.46 -12.77 7.77
CA THR A 87 -8.20 -12.71 6.32
C THR A 87 -7.93 -11.30 5.82
N THR A 88 -8.08 -10.30 6.69
CA THR A 88 -7.72 -8.91 6.39
C THR A 88 -6.82 -8.40 7.49
N CYS A 89 -5.63 -7.97 7.12
CA CYS A 89 -4.67 -7.40 8.06
C CYS A 89 -4.44 -5.93 7.73
N ARG A 90 -4.59 -5.08 8.72
CA ARG A 90 -4.40 -3.64 8.61
C ARG A 90 -3.03 -3.26 9.16
N TYR A 91 -2.23 -2.61 8.34
CA TYR A 91 -0.94 -2.08 8.73
C TYR A 91 -1.04 -0.57 8.90
N LYS A 92 -0.35 -0.04 9.89
CA LYS A 92 -0.43 1.37 10.23
C LYS A 92 0.96 2.00 10.22
N ALA A 93 1.05 3.22 9.70
CA ALA A 93 2.22 4.07 9.84
C ALA A 93 1.80 5.55 9.79
N THR A 94 2.59 6.41 10.41
CA THR A 94 2.28 7.82 10.54
C THR A 94 3.36 8.66 9.88
N LEU A 95 2.94 9.63 9.08
CA LEU A 95 3.80 10.72 8.66
C LEU A 95 3.76 11.77 9.76
N GLU A 96 4.88 11.94 10.43
CA GLU A 96 4.98 12.86 11.55
C GLU A 96 5.02 14.32 11.09
N LYS A 97 4.88 15.23 12.02
CA LYS A 97 5.07 16.66 11.76
C LYS A 97 6.43 16.87 11.08
N GLY A 98 6.45 17.70 10.06
CA GLY A 98 7.68 17.99 9.33
C GLY A 98 8.06 16.98 8.27
N GLU A 99 7.46 15.80 8.25
CA GLU A 99 7.74 14.82 7.20
C GLU A 99 6.89 15.11 5.96
N LEU A 100 7.52 15.09 4.80
CA LEU A 100 6.90 15.33 3.48
C LEU A 100 6.11 16.65 3.43
N THR A 101 6.52 17.65 4.19
CA THR A 101 5.88 18.97 4.20
C THR A 101 5.84 19.57 2.80
N GLY A 102 4.68 20.05 2.38
CA GLY A 102 4.49 20.65 1.07
C GLY A 102 4.37 19.65 -0.07
N LYS A 103 4.44 18.35 0.21
CA LYS A 103 4.26 17.31 -0.82
C LYS A 103 2.80 16.89 -0.90
N GLU A 104 2.40 16.46 -2.08
CA GLU A 104 1.06 15.92 -2.32
C GLU A 104 1.16 14.42 -2.55
N ILE A 105 0.76 13.65 -1.56
CA ILE A 105 0.90 12.20 -1.58
C ILE A 105 -0.26 11.60 -2.36
N SER A 106 0.03 10.69 -3.28
CA SER A 106 -0.99 10.05 -4.12
C SER A 106 -0.77 8.56 -4.34
N GLU A 107 0.27 7.98 -3.73
CA GLU A 107 0.52 6.54 -3.81
C GLU A 107 1.13 6.05 -2.51
N MET A 108 0.85 4.79 -2.20
CA MET A 108 1.44 4.14 -1.03
C MET A 108 1.56 2.65 -1.27
N GLY A 109 2.39 2.00 -0.49
CA GLY A 109 2.57 0.57 -0.60
C GLY A 109 3.14 -0.04 0.66
N LEU A 110 3.19 -1.36 0.66
CA LEU A 110 3.79 -2.15 1.73
C LEU A 110 4.98 -2.91 1.18
N LEU A 111 6.09 -2.82 1.87
CA LEU A 111 7.29 -3.59 1.57
C LEU A 111 7.45 -4.69 2.61
N ASP A 112 7.88 -5.86 2.15
CA ASP A 112 8.22 -6.93 3.09
C ASP A 112 9.66 -6.76 3.61
N ALA A 113 10.09 -7.70 4.45
CA ALA A 113 11.42 -7.65 5.05
C ALA A 113 12.56 -7.79 4.03
N ASP A 114 12.27 -8.32 2.85
CA ASP A 114 13.24 -8.39 1.75
C ASP A 114 13.30 -7.09 0.94
N GLY A 115 12.42 -6.16 1.22
CA GLY A 115 12.36 -4.89 0.50
C GLY A 115 11.50 -4.90 -0.76
N ASP A 116 10.78 -5.99 -1.02
CA ASP A 116 9.92 -6.09 -2.19
C ASP A 116 8.55 -5.46 -1.96
N LEU A 117 8.01 -4.85 -3.00
CA LEU A 117 6.68 -4.24 -2.95
C LEU A 117 5.61 -5.34 -3.03
N ILE A 118 4.86 -5.51 -1.95
CA ILE A 118 3.87 -6.57 -1.82
C ILE A 118 2.46 -6.08 -2.13
N ALA A 119 2.15 -4.87 -1.69
CA ALA A 119 0.85 -4.25 -1.93
C ALA A 119 1.05 -2.81 -2.36
N TYR A 120 0.17 -2.32 -3.21
CA TYR A 120 0.29 -0.99 -3.78
C TYR A 120 -1.10 -0.40 -4.03
N ARG A 121 -1.24 0.91 -3.80
CA ARG A 121 -2.47 1.61 -4.13
C ARG A 121 -2.19 3.06 -4.52
N THR A 122 -3.10 3.60 -5.33
CA THR A 122 -3.12 5.00 -5.69
C THR A 122 -4.38 5.66 -5.15
N PHE A 123 -4.32 6.96 -4.95
CA PHE A 123 -5.46 7.74 -4.45
C PHE A 123 -5.31 9.19 -4.89
N THR A 124 -6.35 10.00 -4.67
CA THR A 124 -6.28 11.43 -4.97
C THR A 124 -5.25 12.10 -4.08
N ARG A 125 -4.66 13.18 -4.59
CA ARG A 125 -3.61 13.90 -3.87
C ARG A 125 -4.03 14.31 -2.48
N LYS A 126 -3.14 14.08 -1.51
CA LYS A 126 -3.33 14.50 -0.12
C LYS A 126 -2.13 15.33 0.28
N GLY A 127 -2.38 16.62 0.50
CA GLY A 127 -1.34 17.53 0.96
C GLY A 127 -0.89 17.22 2.37
N LYS A 128 0.39 17.44 2.64
CA LYS A 128 0.96 17.24 3.96
C LYS A 128 1.41 18.56 4.53
N ASP A 129 0.78 18.97 5.63
CA ASP A 129 1.15 20.18 6.36
C ASP A 129 2.25 19.91 7.38
N GLU A 130 3.06 20.93 7.68
CA GLU A 130 4.15 20.81 8.62
C GLU A 130 3.68 20.48 10.02
N ASP A 131 2.59 21.07 10.45
CA ASP A 131 2.10 20.97 11.83
C ASP A 131 1.11 19.83 12.06
N ILE A 132 0.75 19.10 11.03
CA ILE A 132 -0.28 18.07 11.13
C ILE A 132 0.30 16.70 10.75
N PRO A 133 0.36 15.76 11.71
CA PRO A 133 0.72 14.39 11.35
C PRO A 133 -0.43 13.75 10.58
N GLN A 134 -0.11 12.81 9.70
CA GLN A 134 -1.10 12.03 8.95
C GLN A 134 -0.89 10.56 9.23
N GLU A 135 -1.92 9.89 9.73
CA GLU A 135 -1.89 8.46 9.95
C GLU A 135 -2.43 7.75 8.71
N TYR A 136 -1.73 6.72 8.29
CA TYR A 136 -2.11 5.90 7.14
C TYR A 136 -2.32 4.46 7.53
N ASP A 137 -3.45 3.92 7.11
CA ASP A 137 -3.76 2.50 7.24
C ASP A 137 -3.76 1.87 5.84
N MET A 138 -3.22 0.67 5.75
CA MET A 138 -3.30 -0.08 4.51
C MET A 138 -3.67 -1.53 4.81
N ASP A 139 -4.71 -2.00 4.16
CA ASP A 139 -5.25 -3.35 4.38
C ASP A 139 -4.76 -4.32 3.31
N GLU A 140 -4.24 -5.45 3.76
CA GLU A 140 -4.04 -6.62 2.92
C GLU A 140 -5.26 -7.51 3.06
N ILE A 141 -5.95 -7.74 1.96
CA ILE A 141 -7.22 -8.47 1.95
C ILE A 141 -7.06 -9.77 1.15
N PHE A 142 -7.30 -10.87 1.80
CA PHE A 142 -7.18 -12.19 1.21
C PHE A 142 -8.51 -12.88 1.00
#